data_1aaa1883a2858db6e96c9ad39433081b
#
_entry.id   1aaa1883a2858db6e96c9ad39433081b
#
_cell.length_a   1.000
_cell.length_b   1.000
_cell.length_c   1.000
_cell.angle_alpha   90.00
_cell.angle_beta   90.00
_cell.angle_gamma   90.00
#
_symmetry.space_group_name_H-M   'P 1'
#
loop_
_entity.id
_entity.type
_entity.pdbx_description
1 polymer ?
#
loop_
_entity_poly.entity_id
_entity_poly.type
_entity_poly.pdbx_seq_one_letter_code
_entity_poly.pdbx_strand_id
1 'polypeptide(L)'
;LIPCNKLMSQTSENSKRIAKNTLFLYFRTFIIMAVSVFTSRLILNVLGVEDYGIYNVVGGIVVMFSLLSGTLTAATQRFITFELGKEKPESNKVFSAALEIHVLLALVIFILLESVGCWFLNNKMNIDPIRLSAANWVFQCSTLTFCINLVSIPYNASIIAHEKMSAFAYISIFEAIVKLGFVYLLLVIIYDKLIVYALLMLVVSIMLRLIYGVYCKRNFVECQFRIVKNKILF
;
A
#
# COMPACT_ATOMS: atom_id res chain seq x y z
N LEU A 1 -35.87 9.64 28.21
CA LEU A 1 -36.54 8.78 27.19
C LEU A 1 -36.25 9.36 25.81
N ILE A 2 -35.30 8.77 25.07
CA ILE A 2 -35.04 9.17 23.69
C ILE A 2 -36.23 8.71 22.83
N PRO A 3 -36.87 9.59 22.04
CA PRO A 3 -38.04 9.20 21.26
C PRO A 3 -37.69 8.13 20.23
N CYS A 4 -38.45 7.05 20.20
CA CYS A 4 -38.24 5.87 19.34
C CYS A 4 -38.05 6.24 17.85
N ASN A 5 -38.67 7.31 17.40
CA ASN A 5 -38.58 7.87 16.05
C ASN A 5 -37.14 8.36 15.70
N LYS A 6 -36.39 8.86 16.68
CA LYS A 6 -35.00 9.32 16.48
C LYS A 6 -34.03 8.16 16.36
N LEU A 7 -34.30 7.06 17.07
CA LEU A 7 -33.50 5.83 16.96
C LEU A 7 -33.70 5.15 15.59
N MET A 8 -34.95 5.08 15.10
CA MET A 8 -35.24 4.49 13.76
C MET A 8 -34.63 5.34 12.63
N SER A 9 -34.68 6.67 12.73
CA SER A 9 -34.03 7.55 11.74
C SER A 9 -32.50 7.37 11.72
N GLN A 10 -31.85 7.33 12.88
CA GLN A 10 -30.39 7.10 12.97
C GLN A 10 -29.97 5.73 12.42
N THR A 11 -30.77 4.68 12.67
CA THR A 11 -30.50 3.33 12.15
C THR A 11 -30.60 3.31 10.63
N SER A 12 -31.61 3.99 10.04
CA SER A 12 -31.77 4.09 8.59
C SER A 12 -30.63 4.86 7.93
N GLU A 13 -30.18 5.98 8.50
CA GLU A 13 -29.06 6.75 7.98
C GLU A 13 -27.74 5.99 8.07
N ASN A 14 -27.49 5.28 9.17
CA ASN A 14 -26.31 4.43 9.32
C ASN A 14 -26.30 3.29 8.31
N SER A 15 -27.45 2.63 8.08
CA SER A 15 -27.57 1.56 7.08
C SER A 15 -27.29 2.08 5.67
N LYS A 16 -27.80 3.25 5.30
CA LYS A 16 -27.52 3.89 4.00
C LYS A 16 -26.03 4.24 3.84
N ARG A 17 -25.38 4.74 4.91
CA ARG A 17 -23.94 5.05 4.91
C ARG A 17 -23.11 3.79 4.73
N ILE A 18 -23.42 2.73 5.44
CA ILE A 18 -22.75 1.42 5.32
C ILE A 18 -22.95 0.87 3.91
N ALA A 19 -24.16 0.85 3.40
CA ALA A 19 -24.46 0.36 2.04
C ALA A 19 -23.68 1.15 0.97
N LYS A 20 -23.63 2.47 1.08
CA LYS A 20 -22.86 3.34 0.18
C LYS A 20 -21.38 3.03 0.24
N ASN A 21 -20.79 2.90 1.42
CA ASN A 21 -19.39 2.59 1.61
C ASN A 21 -19.04 1.20 1.03
N THR A 22 -19.90 0.23 1.27
CA THR A 22 -19.76 -1.12 0.72
C THR A 22 -19.81 -1.13 -0.80
N LEU A 23 -20.77 -0.38 -1.39
CA LEU A 23 -20.88 -0.25 -2.84
C LEU A 23 -19.60 0.34 -3.48
N PHE A 24 -19.03 1.39 -2.86
CA PHE A 24 -17.76 1.96 -3.31
C PHE A 24 -16.61 0.96 -3.26
N LEU A 25 -16.55 0.11 -2.23
CA LEU A 25 -15.52 -0.93 -2.12
C LEU A 25 -15.68 -2.02 -3.20
N TYR A 26 -16.90 -2.47 -3.48
CA TYR A 26 -17.15 -3.43 -4.56
C TYR A 26 -16.83 -2.85 -5.93
N PHE A 27 -17.28 -1.64 -6.22
CA PHE A 27 -17.01 -0.95 -7.48
C PHE A 27 -15.50 -0.76 -7.70
N ARG A 28 -14.78 -0.30 -6.67
CA ARG A 28 -13.33 -0.22 -6.66
C ARG A 28 -12.69 -1.57 -6.98
N THR A 29 -13.09 -2.63 -6.28
CA THR A 29 -12.49 -3.96 -6.44
C THR A 29 -12.72 -4.49 -7.86
N PHE A 30 -13.92 -4.31 -8.40
CA PHE A 30 -14.26 -4.71 -9.77
C PHE A 30 -13.39 -3.98 -10.81
N ILE A 31 -13.27 -2.65 -10.69
CA ILE A 31 -12.43 -1.87 -11.61
C ILE A 31 -10.97 -2.29 -11.51
N ILE A 32 -10.42 -2.41 -10.29
CA ILE A 32 -9.02 -2.80 -10.11
C ILE A 32 -8.79 -4.21 -10.68
N MET A 33 -9.70 -5.14 -10.48
CA MET A 33 -9.61 -6.48 -11.04
C MET A 33 -9.60 -6.47 -12.57
N ALA A 34 -10.51 -5.74 -13.20
CA ALA A 34 -10.56 -5.61 -14.64
C ALA A 34 -9.28 -4.98 -15.21
N VAL A 35 -8.83 -3.87 -14.61
CA VAL A 35 -7.58 -3.20 -15.03
C VAL A 35 -6.37 -4.10 -14.82
N SER A 36 -6.28 -4.85 -13.70
CA SER A 36 -5.13 -5.71 -13.41
C SER A 36 -5.02 -6.89 -14.38
N VAL A 37 -6.14 -7.51 -14.76
CA VAL A 37 -6.14 -8.59 -15.78
C VAL A 37 -5.62 -8.07 -17.12
N PHE A 38 -6.09 -6.90 -17.54
CA PHE A 38 -5.63 -6.26 -18.77
C PHE A 38 -4.15 -5.86 -18.70
N THR A 39 -3.75 -5.26 -17.57
CA THR A 39 -2.36 -4.85 -17.31
C THR A 39 -1.40 -6.03 -17.31
N SER A 40 -1.75 -7.14 -16.66
CA SER A 40 -0.91 -8.35 -16.62
C SER A 40 -0.64 -8.92 -18.01
N ARG A 41 -1.67 -8.97 -18.86
CA ARG A 41 -1.52 -9.39 -20.26
C ARG A 41 -0.62 -8.45 -21.05
N LEU A 42 -0.78 -7.14 -20.84
CA LEU A 42 0.04 -6.14 -21.53
C LEU A 42 1.51 -6.20 -21.09
N ILE A 43 1.77 -6.34 -19.79
CA ILE A 43 3.13 -6.49 -19.25
C ILE A 43 3.81 -7.71 -19.86
N LEU A 44 3.12 -8.86 -19.90
CA LEU A 44 3.65 -10.09 -20.49
C LEU A 44 4.04 -9.92 -21.95
N ASN A 45 3.23 -9.18 -22.72
CA ASN A 45 3.52 -8.88 -24.12
C ASN A 45 4.70 -7.90 -24.28
N VAL A 46 4.87 -6.94 -23.37
CA VAL A 46 5.90 -5.89 -23.45
C VAL A 46 7.26 -6.38 -22.96
N LEU A 47 7.29 -7.11 -21.83
CA LEU A 47 8.52 -7.63 -21.26
C LEU A 47 8.93 -8.99 -21.89
N GLY A 48 7.97 -9.77 -22.35
CA GLY A 48 8.18 -11.16 -22.74
C GLY A 48 8.12 -12.10 -21.51
N VAL A 49 8.10 -13.39 -21.79
CA VAL A 49 7.91 -14.44 -20.79
C VAL A 49 9.09 -14.49 -19.82
N GLU A 50 10.32 -14.32 -20.32
CA GLU A 50 11.54 -14.42 -19.51
C GLU A 50 11.65 -13.29 -18.50
N ASP A 51 11.61 -12.03 -18.92
CA ASP A 51 11.71 -10.85 -18.06
C ASP A 51 10.53 -10.75 -17.09
N TYR A 52 9.32 -11.09 -17.55
CA TYR A 52 8.15 -11.18 -16.67
C TYR A 52 8.29 -12.30 -15.64
N GLY A 53 8.91 -13.43 -16.01
CA GLY A 53 9.27 -14.51 -15.09
C GLY A 53 10.24 -14.03 -14.02
N ILE A 54 11.34 -13.37 -14.42
CA ILE A 54 12.33 -12.81 -13.49
C ILE A 54 11.64 -11.83 -12.52
N TYR A 55 10.83 -10.91 -13.04
CA TYR A 55 10.09 -9.94 -12.20
C TYR A 55 9.22 -10.61 -11.14
N ASN A 56 8.46 -11.66 -11.53
CA ASN A 56 7.57 -12.35 -10.60
C ASN A 56 8.34 -13.20 -9.57
N VAL A 57 9.39 -13.88 -9.97
CA VAL A 57 10.17 -14.73 -9.07
C VAL A 57 10.97 -13.87 -8.09
N VAL A 58 11.63 -12.84 -8.56
CA VAL A 58 12.41 -11.91 -7.74
C VAL A 58 11.48 -11.10 -6.82
N GLY A 59 10.40 -10.54 -7.37
CA GLY A 59 9.38 -9.84 -6.60
C GLY A 59 8.67 -10.75 -5.60
N GLY A 60 8.54 -12.04 -5.91
CA GLY A 60 7.94 -13.06 -5.05
C GLY A 60 8.62 -13.19 -3.68
N ILE A 61 9.94 -13.01 -3.61
CA ILE A 61 10.69 -12.98 -2.34
C ILE A 61 10.13 -11.87 -1.44
N VAL A 62 9.92 -10.68 -2.01
CA VAL A 62 9.39 -9.51 -1.28
C VAL A 62 7.92 -9.69 -0.94
N VAL A 63 7.13 -10.30 -1.84
CA VAL A 63 5.69 -10.56 -1.64
C VAL A 63 5.42 -11.48 -0.45
N MET A 64 6.34 -12.37 -0.08
CA MET A 64 6.19 -13.18 1.13
C MET A 64 5.99 -12.34 2.40
N PHE A 65 6.60 -11.16 2.47
CA PHE A 65 6.41 -10.23 3.57
C PHE A 65 5.08 -9.44 3.51
N SER A 66 4.38 -9.48 2.38
CA SER A 66 3.08 -8.79 2.24
C SER A 66 1.98 -9.36 3.14
N LEU A 67 2.11 -10.61 3.57
CA LEU A 67 1.21 -11.22 4.56
C LEU A 67 1.21 -10.43 5.88
N LEU A 68 2.36 -9.86 6.27
CA LEU A 68 2.47 -9.01 7.45
C LEU A 68 1.70 -7.70 7.27
N SER A 69 1.68 -7.14 6.05
CA SER A 69 1.02 -5.86 5.77
C SER A 69 -0.50 -5.92 6.02
N GLY A 70 -1.15 -7.04 5.69
CA GLY A 70 -2.59 -7.23 5.91
C GLY A 70 -2.97 -7.22 7.39
N THR A 71 -2.24 -7.97 8.22
CA THR A 71 -2.45 -8.04 9.67
C THR A 71 -2.15 -6.70 10.35
N LEU A 72 -1.07 -6.03 9.95
CA LEU A 72 -0.69 -4.72 10.46
C LEU A 72 -1.71 -3.65 10.11
N THR A 73 -2.26 -3.68 8.88
CA THR A 73 -3.32 -2.76 8.46
C THR A 73 -4.57 -2.93 9.32
N ALA A 74 -5.02 -4.18 9.53
CA ALA A 74 -6.19 -4.47 10.35
C ALA A 74 -5.99 -4.05 11.81
N ALA A 75 -4.82 -4.34 12.39
CA ALA A 75 -4.47 -3.94 13.74
C ALA A 75 -4.45 -2.40 13.88
N THR A 76 -3.73 -1.71 13.01
CA THR A 76 -3.61 -0.25 13.02
C THR A 76 -4.97 0.42 12.85
N GLN A 77 -5.79 -0.05 11.91
CA GLN A 77 -7.15 0.42 11.71
C GLN A 77 -7.99 0.26 12.98
N ARG A 78 -7.93 -0.90 13.63
CA ARG A 78 -8.68 -1.16 14.87
C ARG A 78 -8.26 -0.20 15.99
N PHE A 79 -6.97 0.03 16.18
CA PHE A 79 -6.47 0.94 17.22
C PHE A 79 -6.90 2.39 16.96
N ILE A 80 -6.77 2.87 15.72
CA ILE A 80 -7.20 4.23 15.36
C ILE A 80 -8.73 4.37 15.53
N THR A 81 -9.52 3.41 15.05
CA THR A 81 -10.99 3.47 15.17
C THR A 81 -11.43 3.45 16.64
N PHE A 82 -10.79 2.63 17.47
CA PHE A 82 -11.09 2.56 18.90
C PHE A 82 -10.77 3.90 19.60
N GLU A 83 -9.64 4.50 19.27
CA GLU A 83 -9.25 5.79 19.84
C GLU A 83 -10.17 6.93 19.42
N LEU A 84 -10.62 6.95 18.17
CA LEU A 84 -11.58 7.94 17.66
C LEU A 84 -12.95 7.85 18.36
N GLY A 85 -13.30 6.69 18.92
CA GLY A 85 -14.55 6.48 19.67
C GLY A 85 -14.51 6.95 21.14
N LYS A 86 -13.37 7.38 21.67
CA LYS A 86 -13.26 7.87 23.07
C LYS A 86 -13.79 9.28 23.21
N GLU A 87 -14.23 9.63 24.42
CA GLU A 87 -14.67 11.01 24.75
C GLU A 87 -13.55 12.06 24.62
N LYS A 88 -12.31 11.65 24.89
CA LYS A 88 -11.10 12.48 24.73
C LYS A 88 -10.09 11.73 23.87
N PRO A 89 -10.20 11.80 22.55
CA PRO A 89 -9.33 11.05 21.68
C PRO A 89 -7.90 11.59 21.67
N GLU A 90 -6.91 10.72 21.88
CA GLU A 90 -5.49 10.99 21.68
C GLU A 90 -4.99 10.41 20.36
N SER A 91 -5.80 10.49 19.31
CA SER A 91 -5.59 9.86 18.00
C SER A 91 -4.22 10.22 17.39
N ASN A 92 -3.71 11.44 17.68
CA ASN A 92 -2.37 11.85 17.22
C ASN A 92 -1.24 10.98 17.85
N LYS A 93 -1.36 10.60 19.12
CA LYS A 93 -0.37 9.72 19.77
C LYS A 93 -0.41 8.31 19.18
N VAL A 94 -1.61 7.77 18.97
CA VAL A 94 -1.79 6.43 18.37
C VAL A 94 -1.29 6.40 16.94
N PHE A 95 -1.60 7.42 16.15
CA PHE A 95 -1.10 7.54 14.78
C PHE A 95 0.43 7.64 14.73
N SER A 96 1.02 8.49 15.56
CA SER A 96 2.48 8.67 15.62
C SER A 96 3.19 7.40 16.06
N ALA A 97 2.68 6.70 17.08
CA ALA A 97 3.21 5.42 17.54
C ALA A 97 3.10 4.34 16.43
N ALA A 98 1.95 4.27 15.76
CA ALA A 98 1.78 3.36 14.63
C ALA A 98 2.80 3.65 13.53
N LEU A 99 3.02 4.93 13.19
CA LEU A 99 3.99 5.31 12.18
C LEU A 99 5.43 4.94 12.59
N GLU A 100 5.83 5.17 13.83
CA GLU A 100 7.15 4.80 14.37
C GLU A 100 7.36 3.28 14.28
N ILE A 101 6.37 2.48 14.69
CA ILE A 101 6.43 1.02 14.60
C ILE A 101 6.59 0.56 13.14
N HIS A 102 5.82 1.14 12.21
CA HIS A 102 5.91 0.74 10.80
C HIS A 102 7.24 1.16 10.15
N VAL A 103 7.81 2.31 10.52
CA VAL A 103 9.14 2.73 10.08
C VAL A 103 10.21 1.79 10.61
N LEU A 104 10.16 1.45 11.91
CA LEU A 104 11.11 0.50 12.50
C LEU A 104 11.01 -0.87 11.83
N LEU A 105 9.79 -1.37 11.61
CA LEU A 105 9.56 -2.65 10.96
C LEU A 105 10.03 -2.63 9.49
N ALA A 106 9.80 -1.54 8.77
CA ALA A 106 10.32 -1.36 7.40
C ALA A 106 11.85 -1.43 7.37
N LEU A 107 12.51 -0.82 8.35
CA LEU A 107 13.97 -0.85 8.47
C LEU A 107 14.48 -2.27 8.77
N VAL A 108 13.84 -2.99 9.68
CA VAL A 108 14.21 -4.39 9.99
C VAL A 108 14.04 -5.28 8.75
N ILE A 109 12.91 -5.18 8.05
CA ILE A 109 12.64 -5.97 6.84
C ILE A 109 13.61 -5.58 5.72
N PHE A 110 13.92 -4.30 5.58
CA PHE A 110 14.92 -3.83 4.61
C PHE A 110 16.27 -4.50 4.85
N ILE A 111 16.77 -4.49 6.09
CA ILE A 111 18.06 -5.14 6.46
C ILE A 111 18.00 -6.65 6.18
N LEU A 112 16.89 -7.32 6.50
CA LEU A 112 16.72 -8.75 6.22
C LEU A 112 16.72 -9.05 4.73
N LEU A 113 16.03 -8.26 3.93
CA LEU A 113 16.00 -8.43 2.48
C LEU A 113 17.36 -8.14 1.86
N GLU A 114 18.06 -7.07 2.28
CA GLU A 114 19.41 -6.77 1.80
C GLU A 114 20.45 -7.86 2.15
N SER A 115 20.35 -8.46 3.32
CA SER A 115 21.30 -9.49 3.75
C SER A 115 20.92 -10.86 3.18
N VAL A 116 19.77 -11.39 3.54
CA VAL A 116 19.33 -12.75 3.20
C VAL A 116 18.78 -12.82 1.78
N GLY A 117 17.97 -11.84 1.38
CA GLY A 117 17.32 -11.82 0.07
C GLY A 117 18.33 -11.63 -1.06
N CYS A 118 19.25 -10.69 -0.89
CA CYS A 118 20.31 -10.45 -1.87
C CYS A 118 21.27 -11.65 -2.01
N TRP A 119 21.62 -12.28 -0.86
CA TRP A 119 22.39 -13.53 -0.87
C TRP A 119 21.65 -14.66 -1.60
N PHE A 120 20.35 -14.84 -1.32
CA PHE A 120 19.53 -15.88 -1.96
C PHE A 120 19.42 -15.67 -3.46
N LEU A 121 19.16 -14.41 -3.90
CA LEU A 121 19.07 -14.04 -5.31
C LEU A 121 20.35 -14.40 -6.07
N ASN A 122 21.52 -14.06 -5.53
CA ASN A 122 22.78 -14.18 -6.24
C ASN A 122 23.40 -15.57 -6.14
N ASN A 123 23.06 -16.42 -5.14
CA ASN A 123 23.71 -17.71 -4.90
C ASN A 123 22.79 -18.92 -5.08
N LYS A 124 21.48 -18.75 -4.98
CA LYS A 124 20.52 -19.88 -5.00
C LYS A 124 19.58 -19.85 -6.19
N MET A 125 19.37 -18.68 -6.80
CA MET A 125 18.49 -18.59 -7.96
C MET A 125 19.26 -18.87 -9.24
N ASN A 126 18.66 -19.66 -10.12
CA ASN A 126 19.22 -19.97 -11.44
C ASN A 126 18.71 -18.92 -12.45
N ILE A 127 19.36 -17.76 -12.48
CA ILE A 127 19.08 -16.65 -13.40
C ILE A 127 20.24 -16.56 -14.38
N ASP A 128 19.95 -16.31 -15.66
CA ASP A 128 20.97 -16.10 -16.68
C ASP A 128 21.94 -14.99 -16.21
N PRO A 129 23.25 -15.22 -16.24
CA PRO A 129 24.28 -14.21 -15.87
C PRO A 129 24.10 -12.87 -16.57
N ILE A 130 23.59 -12.86 -17.81
CA ILE A 130 23.33 -11.65 -18.58
C ILE A 130 22.20 -10.84 -17.95
N ARG A 131 21.20 -11.49 -17.34
CA ARG A 131 20.03 -10.87 -16.71
C ARG A 131 20.18 -10.65 -15.20
N LEU A 132 21.23 -11.16 -14.58
CA LEU A 132 21.46 -11.07 -13.13
C LEU A 132 21.52 -9.61 -12.63
N SER A 133 22.13 -8.73 -13.40
CA SER A 133 22.18 -7.29 -13.07
C SER A 133 20.78 -6.68 -13.05
N ALA A 134 19.94 -6.96 -14.07
CA ALA A 134 18.57 -6.50 -14.12
C ALA A 134 17.72 -7.08 -12.97
N ALA A 135 17.90 -8.36 -12.63
CA ALA A 135 17.24 -9.00 -11.50
C ALA A 135 17.58 -8.33 -10.16
N ASN A 136 18.84 -7.93 -9.94
CA ASN A 136 19.25 -7.18 -8.76
C ASN A 136 18.57 -5.81 -8.71
N TRP A 137 18.48 -5.07 -9.82
CA TRP A 137 17.72 -3.80 -9.87
C TRP A 137 16.24 -4.00 -9.53
N VAL A 138 15.60 -5.04 -10.08
CA VAL A 138 14.21 -5.39 -9.76
C VAL A 138 14.06 -5.67 -8.27
N PHE A 139 14.98 -6.41 -7.68
CA PHE A 139 14.96 -6.75 -6.26
C PHE A 139 15.05 -5.50 -5.39
N GLN A 140 15.99 -4.61 -5.67
CA GLN A 140 16.18 -3.35 -4.92
C GLN A 140 14.94 -2.45 -5.03
N CYS A 141 14.42 -2.26 -6.24
CA CYS A 141 13.20 -1.47 -6.45
C CYS A 141 11.99 -2.08 -5.75
N SER A 142 11.84 -3.42 -5.78
CA SER A 142 10.73 -4.12 -5.11
C SER A 142 10.83 -4.00 -3.59
N THR A 143 12.03 -4.13 -3.03
CA THR A 143 12.29 -3.97 -1.59
C THR A 143 11.95 -2.56 -1.12
N LEU A 144 12.41 -1.53 -1.83
CA LEU A 144 12.08 -0.13 -1.52
C LEU A 144 10.58 0.14 -1.65
N THR A 145 9.94 -0.37 -2.71
CA THR A 145 8.49 -0.29 -2.93
C THR A 145 7.72 -0.88 -1.75
N PHE A 146 8.14 -2.04 -1.27
CA PHE A 146 7.52 -2.69 -0.12
C PHE A 146 7.67 -1.86 1.16
N CYS A 147 8.87 -1.35 1.45
CA CYS A 147 9.13 -0.50 2.61
C CYS A 147 8.27 0.78 2.59
N ILE A 148 8.16 1.44 1.43
CA ILE A 148 7.31 2.63 1.25
C ILE A 148 5.84 2.29 1.50
N ASN A 149 5.35 1.17 0.97
CA ASN A 149 3.98 0.70 1.17
C ASN A 149 3.71 0.39 2.65
N LEU A 150 4.65 -0.23 3.35
CA LEU A 150 4.55 -0.52 4.78
C LEU A 150 4.40 0.76 5.62
N VAL A 151 5.22 1.78 5.34
CA VAL A 151 5.13 3.11 5.99
C VAL A 151 3.83 3.85 5.61
N SER A 152 3.15 3.46 4.53
CA SER A 152 1.88 4.05 4.10
C SER A 152 0.67 3.47 4.84
N ILE A 153 0.81 2.32 5.53
CA ILE A 153 -0.30 1.65 6.23
C ILE A 153 -1.03 2.54 7.23
N PRO A 154 -0.37 3.30 8.14
CA PRO A 154 -1.08 4.16 9.09
C PRO A 154 -1.96 5.21 8.42
N TYR A 155 -1.55 5.74 7.28
CA TYR A 155 -2.34 6.72 6.52
C TYR A 155 -3.59 6.08 5.90
N ASN A 156 -3.44 4.90 5.31
CA ASN A 156 -4.57 4.14 4.77
C ASN A 156 -5.55 3.74 5.87
N ALA A 157 -5.02 3.28 7.02
CA ALA A 157 -5.82 2.93 8.19
C ALA A 157 -6.62 4.12 8.74
N SER A 158 -6.03 5.33 8.76
CA SER A 158 -6.73 6.55 9.16
C SER A 158 -7.88 6.90 8.22
N ILE A 159 -7.70 6.81 6.89
CA ILE A 159 -8.77 7.07 5.92
C ILE A 159 -9.94 6.10 6.13
N ILE A 160 -9.63 4.83 6.36
CA ILE A 160 -10.65 3.79 6.59
C ILE A 160 -11.33 4.00 7.95
N ALA A 161 -10.58 4.34 9.01
CA ALA A 161 -11.11 4.59 10.35
C ALA A 161 -12.09 5.78 10.36
N HIS A 162 -11.85 6.80 9.54
CA HIS A 162 -12.77 7.93 9.33
C HIS A 162 -13.89 7.65 8.32
N GLU A 163 -14.05 6.41 7.89
CA GLU A 163 -15.07 5.97 6.92
C GLU A 163 -15.05 6.73 5.58
N LYS A 164 -13.92 7.31 5.18
CA LYS A 164 -13.75 8.00 3.89
C LYS A 164 -13.48 6.99 2.76
N MET A 165 -14.37 5.98 2.62
CA MET A 165 -14.20 4.89 1.65
C MET A 165 -14.16 5.37 0.20
N SER A 166 -14.86 6.46 -0.13
CA SER A 166 -14.83 7.06 -1.46
C SER A 166 -13.44 7.57 -1.82
N ALA A 167 -12.78 8.30 -0.89
CA ALA A 167 -11.41 8.78 -1.13
C ALA A 167 -10.43 7.62 -1.33
N PHE A 168 -10.53 6.59 -0.49
CA PHE A 168 -9.72 5.38 -0.60
C PHE A 168 -9.95 4.67 -1.95
N ALA A 169 -11.21 4.58 -2.41
CA ALA A 169 -11.54 3.99 -3.70
C ALA A 169 -10.96 4.80 -4.87
N TYR A 170 -11.10 6.12 -4.87
CA TYR A 170 -10.57 6.97 -5.94
C TYR A 170 -9.05 6.91 -6.02
N ILE A 171 -8.33 6.96 -4.90
CA ILE A 171 -6.86 6.86 -4.90
C ILE A 171 -6.42 5.48 -5.44
N SER A 172 -7.10 4.40 -5.06
CA SER A 172 -6.76 3.06 -5.53
C SER A 172 -7.07 2.85 -7.03
N ILE A 173 -8.14 3.44 -7.55
CA ILE A 173 -8.46 3.40 -8.99
C ILE A 173 -7.43 4.23 -9.76
N PHE A 174 -7.08 5.42 -9.25
CA PHE A 174 -6.03 6.25 -9.83
C PHE A 174 -4.69 5.51 -9.90
N GLU A 175 -4.32 4.79 -8.84
CA GLU A 175 -3.14 3.91 -8.82
C GLU A 175 -3.17 2.89 -9.96
N ALA A 176 -4.29 2.19 -10.14
CA ALA A 176 -4.43 1.17 -11.18
C ALA A 176 -4.30 1.78 -12.59
N ILE A 177 -4.90 2.95 -12.82
CA ILE A 177 -4.80 3.67 -14.09
C ILE A 177 -3.37 4.14 -14.38
N VAL A 178 -2.67 4.68 -13.37
CA VAL A 178 -1.27 5.12 -13.53
C VAL A 178 -0.35 3.95 -13.84
N LYS A 179 -0.54 2.81 -13.13
CA LYS A 179 0.21 1.57 -13.43
C LYS A 179 0.01 1.13 -14.87
N LEU A 180 -1.22 1.12 -15.35
CA LEU A 180 -1.55 0.79 -16.72
C LEU A 180 -0.88 1.79 -17.72
N GLY A 181 -0.96 3.10 -17.44
CA GLY A 181 -0.30 4.13 -18.24
C GLY A 181 1.21 3.95 -18.34
N PHE A 182 1.87 3.56 -17.26
CA PHE A 182 3.29 3.28 -17.23
C PHE A 182 3.66 2.02 -18.04
N VAL A 183 2.79 1.02 -18.08
CA VAL A 183 3.02 -0.14 -18.97
C VAL A 183 2.91 0.26 -20.46
N TYR A 184 1.99 1.16 -20.82
CA TYR A 184 1.96 1.73 -22.16
C TYR A 184 3.22 2.56 -22.48
N LEU A 185 3.75 3.30 -21.49
CA LEU A 185 4.99 4.05 -21.66
C LEU A 185 6.18 3.14 -22.01
N LEU A 186 6.22 1.92 -21.44
CA LEU A 186 7.27 0.93 -21.75
C LEU A 186 7.31 0.51 -23.24
N LEU A 187 6.21 0.66 -23.99
CA LEU A 187 6.20 0.34 -25.43
C LEU A 187 7.11 1.29 -26.23
N VAL A 188 7.27 2.52 -25.77
CA VAL A 188 8.05 3.56 -26.45
C VAL A 188 9.51 3.61 -25.99
N ILE A 189 9.82 2.98 -24.84
CA ILE A 189 11.15 3.02 -24.24
C ILE A 189 12.08 2.00 -24.91
N ILE A 190 13.30 2.48 -25.25
CA ILE A 190 14.35 1.70 -25.93
C ILE A 190 15.27 0.99 -24.89
N TYR A 191 15.32 1.49 -23.66
CA TYR A 191 16.14 0.92 -22.58
C TYR A 191 15.63 -0.44 -22.10
N ASP A 192 16.41 -1.10 -21.23
CA ASP A 192 16.00 -2.37 -20.63
C ASP A 192 14.64 -2.23 -19.91
N LYS A 193 13.62 -2.84 -20.53
CA LYS A 193 12.22 -2.70 -20.11
C LYS A 193 11.98 -3.23 -18.71
N LEU A 194 12.73 -4.26 -18.29
CA LEU A 194 12.59 -4.88 -16.98
C LEU A 194 13.03 -3.90 -15.87
N ILE A 195 14.19 -3.25 -16.03
CA ILE A 195 14.70 -2.26 -15.07
C ILE A 195 13.78 -1.05 -15.03
N VAL A 196 13.38 -0.54 -16.20
CA VAL A 196 12.50 0.63 -16.28
C VAL A 196 11.15 0.34 -15.62
N TYR A 197 10.59 -0.85 -15.83
CA TYR A 197 9.34 -1.26 -15.19
C TYR A 197 9.44 -1.26 -13.67
N ALA A 198 10.52 -1.83 -13.11
CA ALA A 198 10.75 -1.84 -11.67
C ALA A 198 10.88 -0.41 -11.09
N LEU A 199 11.61 0.48 -11.79
CA LEU A 199 11.73 1.89 -11.40
C LEU A 199 10.38 2.63 -11.46
N LEU A 200 9.58 2.40 -12.50
CA LEU A 200 8.25 3.01 -12.60
C LEU A 200 7.33 2.55 -11.47
N MET A 201 7.39 1.27 -11.06
CA MET A 201 6.62 0.78 -9.90
C MET A 201 7.07 1.42 -8.58
N LEU A 202 8.36 1.67 -8.41
CA LEU A 202 8.89 2.43 -7.28
C LEU A 202 8.36 3.88 -7.29
N VAL A 203 8.37 4.55 -8.44
CA VAL A 203 7.83 5.92 -8.58
C VAL A 203 6.34 5.96 -8.23
N VAL A 204 5.55 4.97 -8.66
CA VAL A 204 4.12 4.86 -8.25
C VAL A 204 3.99 4.82 -6.74
N SER A 205 4.80 3.99 -6.06
CA SER A 205 4.73 3.85 -4.60
C SER A 205 5.06 5.15 -3.86
N ILE A 206 6.09 5.86 -4.33
CA ILE A 206 6.46 7.18 -3.79
C ILE A 206 5.31 8.18 -3.99
N MET A 207 4.76 8.25 -5.22
CA MET A 207 3.66 9.13 -5.55
C MET A 207 2.42 8.85 -4.68
N LEU A 208 2.05 7.58 -4.50
CA LEU A 208 0.92 7.20 -3.65
C LEU A 208 1.18 7.56 -2.19
N ARG A 209 2.39 7.33 -1.69
CA ARG A 209 2.77 7.72 -0.34
C ARG A 209 2.60 9.22 -0.13
N LEU A 210 2.97 10.05 -1.09
CA LEU A 210 2.77 11.48 -1.05
C LEU A 210 1.29 11.86 -1.08
N ILE A 211 0.51 11.26 -1.97
CA ILE A 211 -0.95 11.49 -2.09
C ILE A 211 -1.65 11.16 -0.75
N TYR A 212 -1.41 9.97 -0.20
CA TYR A 212 -1.97 9.58 1.10
C TYR A 212 -1.52 10.53 2.22
N GLY A 213 -0.24 10.91 2.26
CA GLY A 213 0.29 11.84 3.24
C GLY A 213 -0.35 13.23 3.17
N VAL A 214 -0.46 13.79 1.96
CA VAL A 214 -1.09 15.10 1.74
C VAL A 214 -2.58 15.06 2.05
N TYR A 215 -3.28 14.00 1.61
CA TYR A 215 -4.70 13.83 1.88
C TYR A 215 -4.99 13.76 3.38
N CYS A 216 -4.26 12.90 4.11
CA CYS A 216 -4.43 12.75 5.55
C CYS A 216 -4.08 14.03 6.30
N LYS A 217 -2.97 14.68 5.97
CA LYS A 217 -2.56 15.94 6.61
C LYS A 217 -3.58 17.07 6.41
N ARG A 218 -4.29 17.09 5.28
CA ARG A 218 -5.30 18.12 4.99
C ARG A 218 -6.65 17.86 5.65
N ASN A 219 -7.02 16.59 5.81
CA ASN A 219 -8.37 16.21 6.25
C ASN A 219 -8.44 15.73 7.71
N PHE A 220 -7.31 15.33 8.30
CA PHE A 220 -7.28 14.72 9.63
C PHE A 220 -6.24 15.42 10.51
N VAL A 221 -6.68 15.92 11.66
CA VAL A 221 -5.81 16.66 12.61
C VAL A 221 -4.77 15.76 13.25
N GLU A 222 -5.09 14.47 13.44
CA GLU A 222 -4.22 13.47 14.04
C GLU A 222 -3.05 13.04 13.15
N CYS A 223 -3.12 13.25 11.84
CA CYS A 223 -2.05 12.88 10.90
C CYS A 223 -0.87 13.87 10.89
N GLN A 224 -0.76 14.72 11.93
CA GLN A 224 0.43 15.52 12.18
C GLN A 224 1.38 14.73 13.06
N PHE A 225 2.53 14.32 12.47
CA PHE A 225 3.56 13.59 13.21
C PHE A 225 4.09 14.43 14.39
N ARG A 226 3.96 13.87 15.60
CA ARG A 226 4.60 14.39 16.82
C ARG A 226 5.35 13.25 17.47
N ILE A 227 6.66 13.40 17.67
CA ILE A 227 7.48 12.39 18.36
C ILE A 227 6.86 12.15 19.76
N VAL A 228 6.39 10.94 19.98
CA VAL A 228 5.78 10.56 21.26
C VAL A 228 6.90 10.29 22.26
N LYS A 229 7.22 11.28 23.07
CA LYS A 229 8.28 11.20 24.10
C LYS A 229 7.87 10.42 25.37
N ASN A 230 6.68 9.81 25.40
CA ASN A 230 6.16 9.14 26.59
C ASN A 230 6.37 7.62 26.54
N LYS A 231 7.08 7.13 27.53
CA LYS A 231 7.44 5.74 27.86
C LYS A 231 6.26 4.79 28.20
N ILE A 232 5.02 5.10 27.87
CA ILE A 232 3.83 4.34 28.32
C ILE A 232 3.02 3.91 27.11
N LEU A 233 3.56 2.98 26.32
CA LEU A 233 2.81 2.24 25.29
C LEU A 233 3.35 0.80 25.13
N PHE A 234 3.94 0.25 26.22
CA PHE A 234 4.24 -1.18 26.35
C PHE A 234 3.71 -1.68 27.68
#